data_fc4836c8209d46264557b9059808958a
#
_entry.id   fc4836c8209d46264557b9059808958a
#
_cell.length_a   1.000
_cell.length_b   1.000
_cell.length_c   1.000
_cell.angle_alpha   90.00
_cell.angle_beta   90.00
_cell.angle_gamma   90.00
#
_symmetry.space_group_name_H-M   'P 1'
#
loop_
_entity.id
_entity.type
_entity.pdbx_description
1 polymer ?
#
loop_
_entity_poly.entity_id
_entity_poly.type
_entity_poly.pdbx_seq_one_letter_code
_entity_poly.pdbx_strand_id
1 'polypeptide(L)'
;MWKITVAVAQIASSDDFAENYAKAEAMIAEAAEKGARLIVFPENMNRMGAYSPDYREAIPGGECCRRMSAAAKRHGLWVHTGSIKEVSEDPHKAYNTAMLYAPDGTLTAKYRKIHLCDMSARPGSRSQESDRMLPGNEVVVADTELGKIGMAICYDMRFPELFRLMALQGAKIMCLPASFGVTTGCAHWEVMLRTMAIHNHCYVLASGQCGTTAGGLVRWGHSMIVDPWGTVIAEAGQEREALLTAEIDLDYTDELKERLGSLTNRREDVYRLTEV
;
A
#
# COMPACT_ATOMS: atom_id res chain seq x y z
N MET A 1 -4.78 -0.54 -26.14
CA MET A 1 -5.25 -1.06 -24.84
C MET A 1 -4.06 -1.60 -24.08
N TRP A 2 -3.67 -0.88 -23.04
CA TRP A 2 -2.53 -1.26 -22.20
C TRP A 2 -3.02 -2.01 -20.96
N LYS A 3 -3.33 -3.29 -21.16
CA LYS A 3 -3.88 -4.17 -20.13
C LYS A 3 -2.79 -4.96 -19.42
N ILE A 4 -2.89 -5.03 -18.10
CA ILE A 4 -2.03 -5.85 -17.25
C ILE A 4 -2.86 -6.55 -16.18
N THR A 5 -2.41 -7.73 -15.73
CA THR A 5 -2.95 -8.35 -14.52
C THR A 5 -2.18 -7.85 -13.31
N VAL A 6 -2.90 -7.44 -12.26
CA VAL A 6 -2.34 -7.05 -10.97
C VAL A 6 -2.84 -7.98 -9.86
N ALA A 7 -2.08 -8.06 -8.78
CA ALA A 7 -2.43 -8.86 -7.61
C ALA A 7 -2.40 -8.03 -6.33
N VAL A 8 -3.31 -8.33 -5.40
CA VAL A 8 -3.35 -7.77 -4.04
C VAL A 8 -3.41 -8.92 -3.05
N ALA A 9 -2.43 -9.00 -2.18
CA ALA A 9 -2.35 -10.00 -1.12
C ALA A 9 -3.08 -9.52 0.14
N GLN A 10 -3.93 -10.36 0.70
CA GLN A 10 -4.47 -10.19 2.04
C GLN A 10 -3.84 -11.25 2.93
N ILE A 11 -3.15 -10.86 3.99
CA ILE A 11 -2.48 -11.78 4.91
C ILE A 11 -2.82 -11.48 6.37
N ALA A 12 -2.74 -12.51 7.19
CA ALA A 12 -2.73 -12.42 8.65
C ALA A 12 -1.28 -12.62 9.11
N SER A 13 -0.52 -11.52 9.15
CA SER A 13 0.88 -11.60 9.62
C SER A 13 0.91 -11.94 11.11
N SER A 14 1.71 -12.92 11.46
CA SER A 14 2.02 -13.29 12.84
C SER A 14 3.21 -12.47 13.39
N ASP A 15 3.68 -12.79 14.56
CA ASP A 15 4.93 -12.23 15.13
C ASP A 15 6.19 -13.01 14.72
N ASP A 16 6.05 -14.05 13.89
CA ASP A 16 7.15 -14.82 13.31
C ASP A 16 7.51 -14.31 11.91
N PHE A 17 8.70 -13.77 11.77
CA PHE A 17 9.23 -13.28 10.50
C PHE A 17 9.34 -14.37 9.43
N ALA A 18 9.81 -15.56 9.81
CA ALA A 18 10.05 -16.64 8.85
C ALA A 18 8.74 -17.13 8.23
N GLU A 19 7.69 -17.27 9.06
CA GLU A 19 6.34 -17.63 8.62
C GLU A 19 5.80 -16.59 7.63
N ASN A 20 5.88 -15.29 7.98
CA ASN A 20 5.34 -14.23 7.15
C ASN A 20 6.08 -14.11 5.82
N TYR A 21 7.41 -14.24 5.82
CA TYR A 21 8.18 -14.27 4.57
C TYR A 21 7.83 -15.47 3.68
N ALA A 22 7.66 -16.66 4.27
CA ALA A 22 7.26 -17.84 3.51
C ALA A 22 5.88 -17.65 2.86
N LYS A 23 4.92 -17.06 3.58
CA LYS A 23 3.60 -16.70 3.03
C LYS A 23 3.73 -15.72 1.87
N ALA A 24 4.53 -14.65 2.06
CA ALA A 24 4.72 -13.64 1.01
C ALA A 24 5.37 -14.25 -0.26
N GLU A 25 6.41 -15.06 -0.11
CA GLU A 25 7.07 -15.73 -1.22
C GLU A 25 6.13 -16.70 -1.97
N ALA A 26 5.29 -17.44 -1.24
CA ALA A 26 4.29 -18.31 -1.85
C ALA A 26 3.24 -17.51 -2.66
N MET A 27 2.76 -16.38 -2.10
CA MET A 27 1.80 -15.52 -2.82
C MET A 27 2.43 -14.82 -4.03
N ILE A 28 3.72 -14.47 -3.99
CA ILE A 28 4.44 -13.95 -5.16
C ILE A 28 4.49 -15.00 -6.27
N ALA A 29 4.81 -16.26 -5.93
CA ALA A 29 4.82 -17.36 -6.89
C ALA A 29 3.43 -17.59 -7.50
N GLU A 30 2.38 -17.65 -6.68
CA GLU A 30 0.99 -17.81 -7.13
C GLU A 30 0.54 -16.63 -8.02
N ALA A 31 0.90 -15.38 -7.66
CA ALA A 31 0.60 -14.21 -8.48
C ALA A 31 1.25 -14.30 -9.87
N ALA A 32 2.51 -14.73 -9.92
CA ALA A 32 3.22 -14.94 -11.18
C ALA A 32 2.56 -16.02 -12.04
N GLU A 33 2.16 -17.15 -11.45
CA GLU A 33 1.43 -18.22 -12.15
C GLU A 33 0.09 -17.74 -12.73
N LYS A 34 -0.55 -16.78 -12.07
CA LYS A 34 -1.78 -16.12 -12.55
C LYS A 34 -1.50 -14.98 -13.55
N GLY A 35 -0.26 -14.77 -13.94
CA GLY A 35 0.15 -13.77 -14.93
C GLY A 35 0.17 -12.33 -14.39
N ALA A 36 0.21 -12.14 -13.08
CA ALA A 36 0.30 -10.82 -12.50
C ALA A 36 1.65 -10.16 -12.83
N ARG A 37 1.62 -8.86 -13.13
CA ARG A 37 2.79 -8.02 -13.35
C ARG A 37 3.21 -7.23 -12.12
N LEU A 38 2.30 -7.05 -11.16
CA LEU A 38 2.49 -6.35 -9.90
C LEU A 38 1.73 -7.09 -8.80
N ILE A 39 2.37 -7.27 -7.64
CA ILE A 39 1.72 -7.69 -6.40
C ILE A 39 1.92 -6.64 -5.31
N VAL A 40 0.87 -6.40 -4.51
CA VAL A 40 0.89 -5.48 -3.35
C VAL A 40 0.58 -6.24 -2.07
N PHE A 41 1.45 -6.11 -1.06
CA PHE A 41 1.29 -6.67 0.27
C PHE A 41 0.74 -5.66 1.29
N PRO A 42 0.21 -6.08 2.46
CA PRO A 42 -0.35 -5.17 3.44
C PRO A 42 0.72 -4.49 4.33
N GLU A 43 0.28 -3.50 5.10
CA GLU A 43 1.10 -2.84 6.13
C GLU A 43 1.57 -3.84 7.20
N ASN A 44 2.83 -3.74 7.61
CA ASN A 44 3.50 -4.66 8.54
C ASN A 44 3.52 -6.12 8.02
N MET A 45 3.76 -6.30 6.73
CA MET A 45 3.75 -7.60 6.07
C MET A 45 4.65 -8.63 6.76
N ASN A 46 5.84 -8.21 7.19
CA ASN A 46 6.84 -9.11 7.76
C ASN A 46 6.61 -9.46 9.24
N ARG A 47 5.82 -8.65 9.98
CA ARG A 47 5.55 -8.92 11.39
C ARG A 47 4.42 -8.08 11.98
N MET A 48 3.48 -8.75 12.63
CA MET A 48 2.40 -8.16 13.44
C MET A 48 2.50 -8.60 14.89
N GLY A 49 3.09 -7.77 15.75
CA GLY A 49 3.28 -8.05 17.17
C GLY A 49 3.64 -6.81 17.97
N ALA A 50 3.99 -6.97 19.23
CA ALA A 50 4.47 -5.87 20.05
C ALA A 50 5.71 -5.22 19.39
N TYR A 51 5.78 -3.90 19.45
CA TYR A 51 6.94 -3.18 18.92
C TYR A 51 8.17 -3.42 19.80
N SER A 52 9.30 -3.71 19.15
CA SER A 52 10.64 -3.61 19.74
C SER A 52 11.58 -2.97 18.72
N PRO A 53 12.53 -2.13 19.16
CA PRO A 53 13.59 -1.62 18.29
C PRO A 53 14.41 -2.72 17.61
N ASP A 54 14.51 -3.91 18.23
CA ASP A 54 15.27 -5.05 17.70
C ASP A 54 14.63 -5.68 16.45
N TYR A 55 13.36 -5.34 16.18
CA TYR A 55 12.63 -5.84 15.01
C TYR A 55 12.69 -4.93 13.79
N ARG A 56 13.54 -3.90 13.84
CA ARG A 56 13.77 -2.99 12.71
C ARG A 56 14.78 -3.60 11.75
N GLU A 57 14.54 -3.34 10.47
CA GLU A 57 15.45 -3.78 9.42
C GLU A 57 16.11 -2.60 8.71
N ALA A 58 17.35 -2.75 8.31
CA ALA A 58 18.03 -1.78 7.46
C ALA A 58 17.49 -1.84 6.03
N ILE A 59 17.29 -0.70 5.40
CA ILE A 59 16.95 -0.57 3.99
C ILE A 59 17.98 0.34 3.31
N PRO A 60 18.76 -0.18 2.35
CA PRO A 60 18.81 -1.56 1.86
C PRO A 60 19.53 -2.51 2.82
N GLY A 61 19.40 -3.81 2.61
CA GLY A 61 20.25 -4.85 3.19
C GLY A 61 19.63 -5.73 4.27
N GLY A 62 18.45 -5.38 4.79
CA GLY A 62 17.69 -6.23 5.72
C GLY A 62 17.18 -7.54 5.09
N GLU A 63 16.64 -8.43 5.89
CA GLU A 63 16.12 -9.72 5.44
C GLU A 63 14.97 -9.56 4.45
N CYS A 64 14.04 -8.65 4.74
CA CYS A 64 12.95 -8.30 3.82
C CYS A 64 13.49 -7.88 2.45
N CYS A 65 14.50 -6.99 2.44
CA CYS A 65 15.10 -6.53 1.19
C CYS A 65 15.66 -7.69 0.35
N ARG A 66 16.44 -8.57 0.99
CA ARG A 66 17.04 -9.71 0.28
C ARG A 66 15.99 -10.65 -0.28
N ARG A 67 14.98 -11.00 0.53
CA ARG A 67 13.95 -11.98 0.14
C ARG A 67 13.02 -11.44 -0.93
N MET A 68 12.51 -10.20 -0.78
CA MET A 68 11.58 -9.61 -1.74
C MET A 68 12.26 -9.29 -3.07
N SER A 69 13.50 -8.79 -3.05
CA SER A 69 14.32 -8.64 -4.26
C SER A 69 14.55 -9.97 -4.99
N ALA A 70 14.93 -11.02 -4.25
CA ALA A 70 15.14 -12.34 -4.84
C ALA A 70 13.84 -12.95 -5.40
N ALA A 71 12.70 -12.77 -4.72
CA ALA A 71 11.41 -13.24 -5.17
C ALA A 71 10.93 -12.48 -6.42
N ALA A 72 11.06 -11.15 -6.45
CA ALA A 72 10.75 -10.32 -7.61
C ALA A 72 11.55 -10.79 -8.84
N LYS A 73 12.86 -10.99 -8.68
CA LYS A 73 13.74 -11.48 -9.74
C LYS A 73 13.41 -12.88 -10.20
N ARG A 74 13.14 -13.78 -9.26
CA ARG A 74 12.83 -15.20 -9.58
C ARG A 74 11.56 -15.32 -10.40
N HIS A 75 10.55 -14.53 -10.09
CA HIS A 75 9.23 -14.65 -10.68
C HIS A 75 8.94 -13.57 -11.74
N GLY A 76 9.83 -12.61 -11.94
CA GLY A 76 9.73 -11.62 -13.02
C GLY A 76 8.57 -10.65 -12.91
N LEU A 77 8.17 -10.25 -11.66
CA LEU A 77 7.09 -9.30 -11.43
C LEU A 77 7.49 -8.19 -10.46
N TRP A 78 6.79 -7.08 -10.52
CA TRP A 78 6.92 -5.99 -9.56
C TRP A 78 6.37 -6.42 -8.20
N VAL A 79 7.14 -6.16 -7.13
CA VAL A 79 6.74 -6.48 -5.75
C VAL A 79 6.71 -5.22 -4.91
N HIS A 80 5.51 -4.78 -4.54
CA HIS A 80 5.30 -3.77 -3.51
C HIS A 80 5.18 -4.48 -2.16
N THR A 81 6.17 -4.30 -1.27
CA THR A 81 6.34 -5.09 -0.05
C THR A 81 5.29 -4.86 1.04
N GLY A 82 4.28 -4.04 0.78
CA GLY A 82 3.47 -3.55 1.88
C GLY A 82 4.27 -2.55 2.72
N SER A 83 4.47 -2.86 4.00
CA SER A 83 5.44 -2.10 4.79
C SER A 83 6.13 -2.93 5.86
N ILE A 84 7.28 -2.41 6.30
CA ILE A 84 8.08 -2.97 7.41
C ILE A 84 8.58 -1.85 8.33
N LYS A 85 9.17 -2.21 9.47
CA LYS A 85 9.84 -1.28 10.37
C LYS A 85 11.30 -1.08 9.94
N GLU A 86 11.61 0.09 9.38
CA GLU A 86 12.96 0.48 8.95
C GLU A 86 13.73 1.09 10.13
N VAL A 87 15.02 0.77 10.23
CA VAL A 87 15.94 1.44 11.18
C VAL A 87 15.94 2.94 10.92
N SER A 88 15.86 3.73 11.99
CA SER A 88 15.96 5.20 11.95
C SER A 88 17.17 5.69 12.74
N GLU A 89 17.41 6.99 12.69
CA GLU A 89 18.42 7.69 13.47
C GLU A 89 18.10 7.73 14.98
N ASP A 90 16.81 7.57 15.34
CA ASP A 90 16.40 7.45 16.74
C ASP A 90 16.53 5.98 17.18
N PRO A 91 17.30 5.68 18.25
CA PRO A 91 17.50 4.29 18.70
C PRO A 91 16.21 3.61 19.18
N HIS A 92 15.17 4.38 19.51
CA HIS A 92 13.90 3.87 20.04
C HIS A 92 12.76 3.86 19.01
N LYS A 93 12.92 4.54 17.87
CA LYS A 93 11.88 4.69 16.85
C LYS A 93 12.28 4.01 15.53
N ALA A 94 11.29 3.78 14.70
CA ALA A 94 11.44 3.25 13.35
C ALA A 94 10.78 4.18 12.34
N TYR A 95 11.04 3.97 11.04
CA TYR A 95 10.12 4.39 9.99
C TYR A 95 9.19 3.24 9.62
N ASN A 96 7.96 3.55 9.25
CA ASN A 96 7.05 2.60 8.63
C ASN A 96 7.22 2.73 7.11
N THR A 97 7.88 1.74 6.49
CA THR A 97 8.46 1.91 5.14
C THR A 97 7.98 0.85 4.16
N ALA A 98 7.48 1.31 3.02
CA ALA A 98 7.16 0.50 1.85
C ALA A 98 8.31 0.52 0.85
N MET A 99 8.49 -0.59 0.13
CA MET A 99 9.48 -0.73 -0.95
C MET A 99 8.81 -1.27 -2.20
N LEU A 100 9.32 -0.85 -3.36
CA LEU A 100 8.92 -1.36 -4.66
C LEU A 100 10.13 -1.96 -5.38
N TYR A 101 10.08 -3.26 -5.64
CA TYR A 101 11.12 -3.99 -6.36
C TYR A 101 10.69 -4.26 -7.80
N ALA A 102 11.59 -3.99 -8.75
CA ALA A 102 11.41 -4.31 -10.15
C ALA A 102 11.57 -5.83 -10.44
N PRO A 103 11.14 -6.31 -11.61
CA PRO A 103 11.26 -7.71 -12.01
C PRO A 103 12.70 -8.25 -12.09
N ASP A 104 13.69 -7.40 -12.12
CA ASP A 104 15.11 -7.78 -12.05
C ASP A 104 15.66 -7.87 -10.62
N GLY A 105 14.84 -7.52 -9.63
CA GLY A 105 15.17 -7.46 -8.20
C GLY A 105 15.71 -6.10 -7.73
N THR A 106 15.77 -5.09 -8.59
CA THR A 106 16.23 -3.75 -8.22
C THR A 106 15.22 -3.05 -7.29
N LEU A 107 15.68 -2.45 -6.21
CA LEU A 107 14.87 -1.54 -5.38
C LEU A 107 14.67 -0.22 -6.16
N THR A 108 13.47 -0.05 -6.71
CA THR A 108 13.14 1.09 -7.57
C THR A 108 12.65 2.29 -6.77
N ALA A 109 11.86 2.05 -5.72
CA ALA A 109 11.32 3.12 -4.88
C ALA A 109 11.18 2.67 -3.42
N LYS A 110 11.26 3.66 -2.53
CA LYS A 110 11.07 3.52 -1.10
C LYS A 110 10.21 4.68 -0.60
N TYR A 111 9.16 4.38 0.15
CA TYR A 111 8.26 5.36 0.76
C TYR A 111 8.20 5.16 2.27
N ARG A 112 8.48 6.21 3.03
CA ARG A 112 8.26 6.28 4.47
C ARG A 112 6.92 6.95 4.74
N LYS A 113 6.08 6.31 5.53
CA LYS A 113 4.75 6.82 5.90
C LYS A 113 4.82 8.24 6.44
N ILE A 114 4.12 9.16 5.77
CA ILE A 114 4.12 10.59 6.14
C ILE A 114 3.21 10.84 7.33
N HIS A 115 1.98 10.31 7.31
CA HIS A 115 0.99 10.57 8.34
C HIS A 115 0.92 9.43 9.33
N LEU A 116 1.41 9.69 10.55
CA LEU A 116 1.39 8.72 11.63
C LEU A 116 -0.02 8.62 12.23
N CYS A 117 -0.43 7.39 12.58
CA CYS A 117 -1.77 7.11 13.07
C CYS A 117 -1.92 7.48 14.55
N ASP A 118 -2.01 8.78 14.83
CA ASP A 118 -2.29 9.33 16.15
C ASP A 118 -3.77 9.69 16.22
N MET A 119 -4.59 8.75 16.71
CA MET A 119 -6.04 8.91 16.70
C MET A 119 -6.72 8.16 17.84
N SER A 120 -7.95 8.59 18.16
CA SER A 120 -8.89 7.86 19.00
C SER A 120 -10.11 7.49 18.18
N ALA A 121 -10.27 6.23 17.82
CA ALA A 121 -11.40 5.74 17.02
C ALA A 121 -12.71 5.68 17.80
N ARG A 122 -12.65 5.69 19.12
CA ARG A 122 -13.79 5.72 20.05
C ARG A 122 -13.31 6.20 21.43
N PRO A 123 -14.23 6.70 22.29
CA PRO A 123 -13.87 7.11 23.65
C PRO A 123 -13.08 6.01 24.38
N GLY A 124 -11.95 6.41 24.99
CA GLY A 124 -11.07 5.49 25.72
C GLY A 124 -10.10 4.66 24.89
N SER A 125 -10.17 4.70 23.55
CA SER A 125 -9.16 4.09 22.67
C SER A 125 -8.14 5.15 22.25
N ARG A 126 -6.86 4.78 22.17
CA ARG A 126 -5.80 5.64 21.66
C ARG A 126 -4.84 4.83 20.80
N SER A 127 -4.61 5.28 19.59
CA SER A 127 -3.46 4.90 18.77
C SER A 127 -2.48 6.07 18.80
N GLN A 128 -1.22 5.81 19.08
CA GLN A 128 -0.16 6.81 19.14
C GLN A 128 1.06 6.22 18.42
N GLU A 129 1.02 6.27 17.08
CA GLU A 129 2.09 5.72 16.26
C GLU A 129 3.38 6.53 16.42
N SER A 130 3.26 7.85 16.66
CA SER A 130 4.39 8.77 16.88
C SER A 130 5.24 8.46 18.13
N ASP A 131 4.72 7.69 19.09
CA ASP A 131 5.53 7.23 20.24
C ASP A 131 6.68 6.30 19.78
N ARG A 132 6.51 5.60 18.64
CA ARG A 132 7.40 4.53 18.17
C ARG A 132 7.90 4.72 16.75
N MET A 133 7.31 5.66 15.98
CA MET A 133 7.64 5.89 14.57
C MET A 133 8.03 7.34 14.35
N LEU A 134 8.90 7.54 13.37
CA LEU A 134 9.19 8.84 12.77
C LEU A 134 8.39 9.00 11.46
N PRO A 135 7.90 10.21 11.13
CA PRO A 135 7.24 10.46 9.86
C PRO A 135 8.23 10.51 8.72
N GLY A 136 7.79 10.08 7.53
CA GLY A 136 8.46 10.39 6.27
C GLY A 136 8.26 11.85 5.86
N ASN A 137 8.97 12.28 4.83
CA ASN A 137 8.97 13.68 4.37
C ASN A 137 8.95 13.80 2.84
N GLU A 138 8.65 12.73 2.12
CA GLU A 138 8.67 12.71 0.66
C GLU A 138 7.39 12.11 0.09
N VAL A 139 6.82 12.75 -0.92
CA VAL A 139 5.79 12.17 -1.78
C VAL A 139 6.49 11.27 -2.80
N VAL A 140 6.07 10.02 -2.94
CA VAL A 140 6.75 9.05 -3.80
C VAL A 140 5.82 8.58 -4.91
N VAL A 141 6.21 8.85 -6.14
CA VAL A 141 5.62 8.29 -7.37
C VAL A 141 6.74 7.61 -8.15
N ALA A 142 6.70 6.29 -8.21
CA ALA A 142 7.69 5.48 -8.91
C ALA A 142 7.42 5.43 -10.41
N ASP A 143 8.42 5.72 -11.23
CA ASP A 143 8.38 5.45 -12.67
C ASP A 143 8.67 3.97 -12.94
N THR A 144 7.74 3.31 -13.63
CA THR A 144 7.86 1.89 -13.99
C THR A 144 7.41 1.65 -15.42
N GLU A 145 7.73 0.49 -15.97
CA GLU A 145 7.19 0.06 -17.27
C GLU A 145 5.66 -0.20 -17.22
N LEU A 146 5.06 -0.27 -16.03
CA LEU A 146 3.60 -0.36 -15.84
C LEU A 146 2.94 1.03 -15.71
N GLY A 147 3.68 2.10 -15.99
CA GLY A 147 3.27 3.46 -15.72
C GLY A 147 3.67 3.93 -14.31
N LYS A 148 3.23 5.12 -13.94
CA LYS A 148 3.58 5.71 -12.65
C LYS A 148 2.73 5.13 -11.52
N ILE A 149 3.40 4.72 -10.44
CA ILE A 149 2.80 4.09 -9.25
C ILE A 149 2.99 5.03 -8.05
N GLY A 150 1.89 5.50 -7.47
CA GLY A 150 1.90 6.27 -6.21
C GLY A 150 1.96 5.33 -5.00
N MET A 151 2.76 5.68 -4.01
CA MET A 151 2.96 4.89 -2.80
C MET A 151 2.44 5.62 -1.57
N ALA A 152 1.62 4.95 -0.78
CA ALA A 152 1.07 5.45 0.48
C ALA A 152 0.90 4.30 1.47
N ILE A 153 0.70 4.58 2.77
CA ILE A 153 0.51 3.55 3.79
C ILE A 153 -0.67 3.91 4.71
N CYS A 154 -1.73 3.09 4.70
CA CYS A 154 -2.78 3.00 5.71
C CYS A 154 -3.42 4.36 6.07
N TYR A 155 -2.97 5.00 7.15
CA TYR A 155 -3.53 6.26 7.66
C TYR A 155 -3.40 7.42 6.66
N ASP A 156 -2.44 7.36 5.73
CA ASP A 156 -2.28 8.33 4.65
C ASP A 156 -3.57 8.52 3.84
N MET A 157 -4.42 7.48 3.73
CA MET A 157 -5.68 7.58 2.98
C MET A 157 -6.65 8.65 3.50
N ARG A 158 -6.43 9.16 4.72
CA ARG A 158 -7.23 10.24 5.30
C ARG A 158 -6.83 11.63 4.82
N PHE A 159 -5.76 11.73 4.05
CA PHE A 159 -5.18 12.97 3.56
C PHE A 159 -5.27 12.99 2.03
N PRO A 160 -6.41 13.41 1.46
CA PRO A 160 -6.66 13.38 0.02
C PRO A 160 -5.66 14.22 -0.79
N GLU A 161 -5.02 15.20 -0.15
CA GLU A 161 -4.00 16.06 -0.73
C GLU A 161 -2.81 15.24 -1.24
N LEU A 162 -2.34 14.26 -0.48
CA LEU A 162 -1.24 13.36 -0.87
C LEU A 162 -1.56 12.62 -2.18
N PHE A 163 -2.75 12.04 -2.27
CA PHE A 163 -3.19 11.29 -3.46
C PHE A 163 -3.41 12.21 -4.66
N ARG A 164 -3.88 13.42 -4.41
CA ARG A 164 -4.00 14.43 -5.45
C ARG A 164 -2.64 14.84 -6.01
N LEU A 165 -1.63 15.05 -5.16
CA LEU A 165 -0.25 15.32 -5.58
C LEU A 165 0.30 14.19 -6.45
N MET A 166 0.17 12.94 -6.00
CA MET A 166 0.61 11.79 -6.79
C MET A 166 -0.11 11.69 -8.15
N ALA A 167 -1.42 11.95 -8.19
CA ALA A 167 -2.19 11.96 -9.43
C ALA A 167 -1.75 13.07 -10.39
N LEU A 168 -1.41 14.26 -9.87
CA LEU A 168 -0.87 15.38 -10.65
C LEU A 168 0.54 15.09 -11.19
N GLN A 169 1.32 14.26 -10.49
CA GLN A 169 2.60 13.73 -10.98
C GLN A 169 2.41 12.59 -12.01
N GLY A 170 1.17 12.19 -12.28
CA GLY A 170 0.80 11.24 -13.32
C GLY A 170 0.64 9.80 -12.83
N ALA A 171 0.53 9.54 -11.54
CA ALA A 171 0.26 8.20 -11.03
C ALA A 171 -1.06 7.65 -11.59
N LYS A 172 -1.00 6.43 -12.15
CA LYS A 172 -2.14 5.68 -12.68
C LYS A 172 -2.60 4.59 -11.72
N ILE A 173 -1.71 4.14 -10.85
CA ILE A 173 -1.95 3.12 -9.83
C ILE A 173 -1.54 3.71 -8.48
N MET A 174 -2.41 3.56 -7.48
CA MET A 174 -2.12 3.90 -6.08
C MET A 174 -2.02 2.60 -5.28
N CYS A 175 -0.85 2.31 -4.72
CA CYS A 175 -0.65 1.19 -3.80
C CYS A 175 -0.88 1.64 -2.37
N LEU A 176 -1.81 0.98 -1.67
CA LEU A 176 -2.19 1.31 -0.30
C LEU A 176 -2.17 0.07 0.59
N PRO A 177 -1.01 -0.32 1.13
CA PRO A 177 -0.93 -1.28 2.22
C PRO A 177 -1.56 -0.73 3.50
N ALA A 178 -2.31 -1.55 4.24
CA ALA A 178 -3.01 -1.12 5.44
C ALA A 178 -3.14 -2.21 6.50
N SER A 179 -3.40 -1.77 7.73
CA SER A 179 -3.75 -2.61 8.89
C SER A 179 -4.90 -1.97 9.67
N PHE A 180 -6.06 -1.84 9.01
CA PHE A 180 -7.25 -1.21 9.58
C PHE A 180 -7.87 -2.08 10.68
N GLY A 181 -8.36 -1.44 11.73
CA GLY A 181 -9.24 -2.06 12.72
C GLY A 181 -10.69 -2.06 12.25
N VAL A 182 -11.49 -3.01 12.74
CA VAL A 182 -12.91 -3.19 12.36
C VAL A 182 -13.73 -1.91 12.55
N THR A 183 -13.54 -1.18 13.67
CA THR A 183 -14.34 0.02 14.00
C THR A 183 -14.34 1.08 12.90
N THR A 184 -13.19 1.34 12.31
CA THR A 184 -13.06 2.33 11.21
C THR A 184 -13.15 1.66 9.85
N GLY A 185 -12.77 0.39 9.75
CA GLY A 185 -12.81 -0.36 8.50
C GLY A 185 -14.22 -0.44 7.93
N CYS A 186 -15.18 -0.88 8.72
CA CYS A 186 -16.57 -1.05 8.27
C CYS A 186 -17.26 0.25 7.80
N ALA A 187 -16.81 1.41 8.28
CA ALA A 187 -17.43 2.68 7.93
C ALA A 187 -16.64 3.49 6.90
N HIS A 188 -15.30 3.32 6.84
CA HIS A 188 -14.44 4.24 6.08
C HIS A 188 -13.74 3.57 4.90
N TRP A 189 -13.39 2.27 4.99
CA TRP A 189 -12.45 1.62 4.07
C TRP A 189 -12.90 1.71 2.61
N GLU A 190 -14.02 1.10 2.26
CA GLU A 190 -14.52 1.07 0.90
C GLU A 190 -14.82 2.47 0.35
N VAL A 191 -15.55 3.28 1.12
CA VAL A 191 -15.95 4.63 0.71
C VAL A 191 -14.73 5.49 0.37
N MET A 192 -13.68 5.47 1.21
CA MET A 192 -12.49 6.28 0.98
C MET A 192 -11.67 5.79 -0.21
N LEU A 193 -11.54 4.47 -0.41
CA LEU A 193 -10.82 3.89 -1.55
C LEU A 193 -11.52 4.20 -2.88
N ARG A 194 -12.83 4.05 -2.93
CA ARG A 194 -13.62 4.40 -4.12
C ARG A 194 -13.56 5.89 -4.41
N THR A 195 -13.68 6.73 -3.40
CA THR A 195 -13.54 8.19 -3.53
C THR A 195 -12.15 8.57 -4.04
N MET A 196 -11.09 7.92 -3.52
CA MET A 196 -9.71 8.11 -3.97
C MET A 196 -9.56 7.80 -5.46
N ALA A 197 -10.08 6.66 -5.90
CA ALA A 197 -10.04 6.24 -7.30
C ALA A 197 -10.76 7.25 -8.22
N ILE A 198 -12.00 7.63 -7.87
CA ILE A 198 -12.82 8.57 -8.62
C ILE A 198 -12.16 9.95 -8.72
N HIS A 199 -11.73 10.51 -7.60
CA HIS A 199 -11.18 11.86 -7.56
C HIS A 199 -9.87 12.00 -8.32
N ASN A 200 -9.08 10.92 -8.41
CA ASN A 200 -7.73 10.94 -8.95
C ASN A 200 -7.59 10.20 -10.29
N HIS A 201 -8.70 9.62 -10.81
CA HIS A 201 -8.71 8.83 -12.05
C HIS A 201 -7.61 7.78 -12.11
N CYS A 202 -7.48 6.99 -11.03
CA CYS A 202 -6.45 5.98 -10.87
C CYS A 202 -7.03 4.66 -10.38
N TYR A 203 -6.33 3.57 -10.65
CA TYR A 203 -6.60 2.30 -9.96
C TYR A 203 -6.08 2.39 -8.52
N VAL A 204 -6.81 1.79 -7.58
CA VAL A 204 -6.39 1.67 -6.18
C VAL A 204 -6.21 0.19 -5.85
N LEU A 205 -4.99 -0.19 -5.50
CA LEU A 205 -4.62 -1.52 -5.04
C LEU A 205 -4.46 -1.47 -3.52
N ALA A 206 -5.53 -1.79 -2.80
CA ALA A 206 -5.60 -1.69 -1.35
C ALA A 206 -5.43 -3.06 -0.70
N SER A 207 -4.29 -3.27 -0.07
CA SER A 207 -3.94 -4.53 0.61
C SER A 207 -4.07 -4.38 2.12
N GLY A 208 -4.94 -5.19 2.75
CA GLY A 208 -5.24 -5.14 4.18
C GLY A 208 -4.71 -6.34 4.95
N GLN A 209 -4.27 -6.12 6.19
CA GLN A 209 -4.13 -7.17 7.18
C GLN A 209 -5.50 -7.72 7.57
N CYS A 210 -5.63 -9.03 7.72
CA CYS A 210 -6.85 -9.71 8.16
C CYS A 210 -6.65 -10.49 9.46
N GLY A 211 -7.68 -11.16 9.93
CA GLY A 211 -7.62 -12.02 11.12
C GLY A 211 -7.41 -11.27 12.43
N THR A 212 -6.93 -11.99 13.44
CA THR A 212 -6.72 -11.46 14.80
C THR A 212 -5.23 -11.47 15.13
N THR A 213 -4.69 -10.31 15.51
CA THR A 213 -3.28 -10.20 15.93
C THR A 213 -3.02 -10.93 17.25
N ALA A 214 -1.75 -11.22 17.57
CA ALA A 214 -1.35 -11.80 18.85
C ALA A 214 -1.83 -10.98 20.07
N GLY A 215 -2.04 -9.67 19.91
CA GLY A 215 -2.63 -8.79 20.92
C GLY A 215 -4.16 -8.77 20.97
N GLY A 216 -4.86 -9.66 20.25
CA GLY A 216 -6.33 -9.76 20.25
C GLY A 216 -7.05 -8.70 19.41
N LEU A 217 -6.33 -7.89 18.63
CA LEU A 217 -6.93 -6.90 17.76
C LEU A 217 -7.37 -7.52 16.43
N VAL A 218 -8.67 -7.44 16.14
CA VAL A 218 -9.24 -7.91 14.88
C VAL A 218 -8.96 -6.88 13.78
N ARG A 219 -8.41 -7.35 12.66
CA ARG A 219 -8.15 -6.54 11.45
C ARG A 219 -9.32 -6.64 10.50
N TRP A 220 -9.53 -5.56 9.75
CA TRP A 220 -10.70 -5.41 8.89
C TRP A 220 -10.65 -6.34 7.68
N GLY A 221 -9.47 -6.66 7.15
CA GLY A 221 -9.34 -7.37 5.88
C GLY A 221 -9.88 -6.55 4.71
N HIS A 222 -10.80 -7.12 3.95
CA HIS A 222 -11.45 -6.46 2.82
C HIS A 222 -10.48 -5.80 1.85
N SER A 223 -9.33 -6.47 1.59
CA SER A 223 -8.43 -6.05 0.53
C SER A 223 -9.21 -5.92 -0.77
N MET A 224 -8.94 -4.87 -1.56
CA MET A 224 -9.72 -4.65 -2.78
C MET A 224 -8.90 -3.99 -3.89
N ILE A 225 -9.37 -4.19 -5.12
CA ILE A 225 -8.92 -3.49 -6.31
C ILE A 225 -10.08 -2.63 -6.80
N VAL A 226 -9.84 -1.33 -6.91
CA VAL A 226 -10.85 -0.35 -7.35
C VAL A 226 -10.41 0.27 -8.66
N ASP A 227 -11.32 0.35 -9.63
CA ASP A 227 -11.06 0.98 -10.92
C ASP A 227 -11.19 2.53 -10.85
N PRO A 228 -10.73 3.27 -11.86
CA PRO A 228 -10.79 4.74 -11.87
C PRO A 228 -12.21 5.31 -11.87
N TRP A 229 -13.23 4.51 -12.18
CA TRP A 229 -14.66 4.89 -12.09
C TRP A 229 -15.22 4.73 -10.68
N GLY A 230 -14.47 4.08 -9.79
CA GLY A 230 -14.86 3.77 -8.42
C GLY A 230 -15.58 2.42 -8.29
N THR A 231 -15.49 1.55 -9.28
CA THR A 231 -16.01 0.19 -9.21
C THR A 231 -15.04 -0.70 -8.45
N VAL A 232 -15.52 -1.44 -7.46
CA VAL A 232 -14.75 -2.50 -6.83
C VAL A 232 -14.73 -3.71 -7.79
N ILE A 233 -13.58 -3.99 -8.40
CA ILE A 233 -13.43 -5.06 -9.39
C ILE A 233 -12.93 -6.37 -8.80
N ALA A 234 -12.36 -6.34 -7.61
CA ALA A 234 -12.05 -7.51 -6.79
C ALA A 234 -12.05 -7.13 -5.30
N GLU A 235 -12.55 -8.01 -4.45
CA GLU A 235 -12.59 -7.83 -2.99
C GLU A 235 -12.39 -9.17 -2.27
N ALA A 236 -11.66 -9.14 -1.15
CA ALA A 236 -11.54 -10.26 -0.21
C ALA A 236 -12.52 -10.10 0.96
N GLY A 237 -12.83 -11.21 1.64
CA GLY A 237 -13.57 -11.16 2.90
C GLY A 237 -12.69 -10.72 4.07
N GLN A 238 -13.30 -10.55 5.25
CA GLN A 238 -12.62 -10.06 6.45
C GLN A 238 -11.58 -11.03 7.03
N GLU A 239 -11.92 -12.33 7.13
CA GLU A 239 -11.26 -13.25 8.07
C GLU A 239 -10.15 -14.11 7.46
N ARG A 240 -10.07 -14.23 6.14
CA ARG A 240 -9.20 -15.20 5.47
C ARG A 240 -8.11 -14.53 4.66
N GLU A 241 -6.95 -15.16 4.67
CA GLU A 241 -5.90 -14.85 3.71
C GLU A 241 -6.39 -15.09 2.28
N ALA A 242 -6.02 -14.21 1.36
CA ALA A 242 -6.48 -14.27 -0.02
C ALA A 242 -5.46 -13.61 -0.97
N LEU A 243 -5.41 -14.10 -2.20
CA LEU A 243 -4.74 -13.44 -3.30
C LEU A 243 -5.80 -13.02 -4.33
N LEU A 244 -6.07 -11.72 -4.39
CA LEU A 244 -6.92 -11.13 -5.41
C LEU A 244 -6.13 -10.91 -6.68
N THR A 245 -6.74 -11.16 -7.85
CA THR A 245 -6.18 -10.78 -9.15
C THR A 245 -7.24 -10.11 -10.00
N ALA A 246 -6.85 -9.10 -10.77
CA ALA A 246 -7.72 -8.44 -11.74
C ALA A 246 -6.91 -7.96 -12.94
N GLU A 247 -7.52 -7.99 -14.13
CA GLU A 247 -7.00 -7.26 -15.29
C GLU A 247 -7.40 -5.79 -15.16
N ILE A 248 -6.44 -4.88 -15.33
CA ILE A 248 -6.63 -3.44 -15.35
C ILE A 248 -6.19 -2.87 -16.70
N ASP A 249 -6.87 -1.82 -17.18
CA ASP A 249 -6.55 -1.11 -18.43
C ASP A 249 -6.01 0.28 -18.11
N LEU A 250 -4.72 0.50 -18.30
CA LEU A 250 -4.06 1.76 -17.95
C LEU A 250 -4.38 2.90 -18.91
N ASP A 251 -4.89 2.60 -20.12
CA ASP A 251 -5.39 3.63 -21.04
C ASP A 251 -6.71 4.22 -20.52
N TYR A 252 -7.50 3.45 -19.78
CA TYR A 252 -8.76 3.92 -19.19
C TYR A 252 -8.55 5.07 -18.20
N THR A 253 -7.40 5.12 -17.51
CA THR A 253 -7.08 6.26 -16.63
C THR A 253 -6.95 7.56 -17.42
N ASP A 254 -6.32 7.53 -18.59
CA ASP A 254 -6.13 8.71 -19.44
C ASP A 254 -7.45 9.13 -20.09
N GLU A 255 -8.23 8.16 -20.59
CA GLU A 255 -9.58 8.42 -21.12
C GLU A 255 -10.46 9.15 -20.10
N LEU A 256 -10.46 8.70 -18.84
CA LEU A 256 -11.26 9.36 -17.80
C LEU A 256 -10.74 10.75 -17.43
N LYS A 257 -9.42 10.98 -17.42
CA LYS A 257 -8.84 12.31 -17.20
C LYS A 257 -9.35 13.31 -18.23
N GLU A 258 -9.41 12.91 -19.50
CA GLU A 258 -9.92 13.75 -20.58
C GLU A 258 -11.44 13.97 -20.48
N ARG A 259 -12.21 12.91 -20.20
CA ARG A 259 -13.68 12.95 -20.19
C ARG A 259 -14.26 13.70 -19.00
N LEU A 260 -13.70 13.52 -17.80
CA LEU A 260 -14.26 14.11 -16.57
C LEU A 260 -13.60 15.43 -16.18
N GLY A 261 -12.36 15.67 -16.60
CA GLY A 261 -11.67 16.94 -16.43
C GLY A 261 -11.38 17.36 -14.98
N SER A 262 -11.58 16.50 -13.96
CA SER A 262 -11.45 16.92 -12.56
C SER A 262 -10.01 17.21 -12.14
N LEU A 263 -9.01 16.73 -12.88
CA LEU A 263 -7.60 17.08 -12.69
C LEU A 263 -7.20 18.33 -13.47
N THR A 264 -7.78 18.56 -14.66
CA THR A 264 -7.43 19.66 -15.56
C THR A 264 -8.22 20.94 -15.30
N ASN A 265 -9.47 20.82 -14.79
CA ASN A 265 -10.34 21.96 -14.50
C ASN A 265 -10.07 22.60 -13.13
N ARG A 266 -8.93 22.27 -12.49
CA ARG A 266 -8.54 22.88 -11.22
C ARG A 266 -8.28 24.37 -11.40
N ARG A 267 -8.70 25.15 -10.43
CA ARG A 267 -8.57 26.61 -10.40
C ARG A 267 -7.26 27.01 -9.69
N GLU A 268 -6.12 26.77 -10.38
CA GLU A 268 -4.78 27.09 -9.84
C GLU A 268 -4.53 28.59 -9.69
N ASP A 269 -5.37 29.40 -10.30
CA ASP A 269 -5.46 30.85 -10.09
C ASP A 269 -6.11 31.23 -8.75
N VAL A 270 -6.85 30.30 -8.11
CA VAL A 270 -7.56 30.49 -6.84
C VAL A 270 -6.85 29.79 -5.68
N TYR A 271 -6.40 28.55 -5.92
CA TYR A 271 -5.68 27.75 -4.91
C TYR A 271 -4.62 26.86 -5.57
N ARG A 272 -3.57 26.54 -4.85
CA ARG A 272 -2.50 25.63 -5.32
C ARG A 272 -2.24 24.53 -4.30
N LEU A 273 -1.93 23.34 -4.83
CA LEU A 273 -1.43 22.21 -4.07
C LEU A 273 -0.02 21.90 -4.59
N THR A 274 0.99 22.05 -3.71
CA THR A 274 2.41 21.87 -4.06
C THR A 274 3.13 21.12 -2.97
N GLU A 275 4.15 20.36 -3.35
CA GLU A 275 5.16 19.88 -2.40
C GLU A 275 6.04 21.05 -1.92
N VAL A 276 6.61 20.92 -0.73
CA VAL A 276 7.53 21.88 -0.10
C VAL A 276 8.95 21.33 -0.05
#